data_9519085991e5793e775b8563373a8aee
#
_entry.id   9519085991e5793e775b8563373a8aee
#
_cell.length_a   1.000
_cell.length_b   1.000
_cell.length_c   1.000
_cell.angle_alpha   90.00
_cell.angle_beta   90.00
_cell.angle_gamma   90.00
#
_symmetry.space_group_name_H-M   'P 1'
#
loop_
_entity.id
_entity.type
_entity.pdbx_description
1 polymer ?
#
loop_
_entity_poly.entity_id
_entity_poly.type
_entity_poly.pdbx_seq_one_letter_code
_entity_poly.pdbx_strand_id
1 'polypeptide(L)'
;TEYMKDDAYPAIKLGAEVCYFNGIGQARELEKLCIEDTDAILLELPFTQWNKFVLQDVIMLMEERCLTVILAHIERFYAFQTRKKIWKEMLELPVIFQVNADFHDNRKKRKVVKKLIESDKPLILGSDCHNVENRKPNLISGYDYISDKYGKKMVEQIDNLGREVLGFDTK
;
A
#
# COMPACT_ATOMS: atom_id res chain seq x y z
N THR A 1 -21.14 4.07 -15.30
CA THR A 1 -22.29 4.75 -14.70
C THR A 1 -22.28 6.22 -15.12
N GLU A 2 -23.47 6.79 -15.37
CA GLU A 2 -23.68 8.11 -16.00
C GLU A 2 -23.05 9.28 -15.20
N TYR A 3 -22.88 9.11 -13.90
CA TYR A 3 -22.31 10.12 -12.98
C TYR A 3 -20.78 10.31 -13.09
N MET A 4 -20.07 9.46 -13.82
CA MET A 4 -18.59 9.51 -13.90
C MET A 4 -18.07 10.29 -15.12
N LYS A 5 -18.94 10.93 -15.90
CA LYS A 5 -18.57 11.71 -17.09
C LYS A 5 -18.54 13.21 -16.88
N ASP A 6 -18.78 13.68 -15.65
CA ASP A 6 -18.76 15.10 -15.32
C ASP A 6 -17.37 15.43 -14.75
N ASP A 7 -16.68 16.42 -15.34
CA ASP A 7 -15.36 16.92 -14.89
C ASP A 7 -15.34 17.43 -13.43
N ALA A 8 -16.52 17.49 -12.80
CA ALA A 8 -16.68 17.84 -11.38
C ALA A 8 -16.31 16.69 -10.41
N TYR A 9 -16.19 15.45 -10.89
CA TYR A 9 -15.88 14.30 -10.03
C TYR A 9 -14.46 13.80 -10.26
N PRO A 10 -13.78 13.33 -9.19
CA PRO A 10 -12.46 12.72 -9.34
C PRO A 10 -12.55 11.44 -10.18
N ALA A 11 -11.52 11.18 -10.97
CA ALA A 11 -11.38 9.89 -11.64
C ALA A 11 -11.25 8.77 -10.58
N ILE A 12 -11.98 7.68 -10.79
CA ILE A 12 -12.02 6.52 -9.89
C ILE A 12 -11.56 5.29 -10.68
N LYS A 13 -10.70 4.48 -10.06
CA LYS A 13 -10.33 3.16 -10.55
C LYS A 13 -10.76 2.10 -9.54
N LEU A 14 -11.26 0.97 -10.04
CA LEU A 14 -11.62 -0.16 -9.22
C LEU A 14 -10.42 -1.10 -9.04
N GLY A 15 -10.32 -1.72 -7.89
CA GLY A 15 -9.34 -2.75 -7.59
C GLY A 15 -9.80 -3.54 -6.37
N ALA A 16 -9.19 -4.71 -6.16
CA ALA A 16 -9.47 -5.53 -4.99
C ALA A 16 -8.32 -5.39 -3.97
N GLU A 17 -8.66 -5.29 -2.68
CA GLU A 17 -7.74 -5.64 -1.63
C GLU A 17 -7.73 -7.16 -1.47
N VAL A 18 -6.64 -7.79 -1.90
CA VAL A 18 -6.52 -9.24 -1.98
C VAL A 18 -5.91 -9.77 -0.70
N CYS A 19 -6.67 -10.56 0.07
CA CYS A 19 -6.13 -11.25 1.24
C CYS A 19 -5.15 -12.33 0.82
N TYR A 20 -3.98 -12.34 1.43
CA TYR A 20 -2.97 -13.37 1.22
C TYR A 20 -3.48 -14.77 1.61
N PHE A 21 -3.16 -15.75 0.78
CA PHE A 21 -3.24 -17.18 1.07
C PHE A 21 -1.99 -17.91 0.54
N ASN A 22 -1.63 -19.02 1.14
CA ASN A 22 -0.47 -19.80 0.71
C ASN A 22 -0.59 -20.22 -0.76
N GLY A 23 0.46 -19.95 -1.55
CA GLY A 23 0.50 -20.26 -2.96
C GLY A 23 -0.24 -19.22 -3.84
N ILE A 24 -0.53 -18.04 -3.32
CA ILE A 24 -1.17 -16.96 -4.08
C ILE A 24 -0.40 -16.64 -5.37
N GLY A 25 0.94 -16.76 -5.35
CA GLY A 25 1.76 -16.55 -6.54
C GLY A 25 1.39 -17.46 -7.72
N GLN A 26 0.77 -18.62 -7.45
CA GLN A 26 0.31 -19.59 -8.46
C GLN A 26 -1.19 -19.51 -8.75
N ALA A 27 -1.92 -18.59 -8.12
CA ALA A 27 -3.36 -18.46 -8.31
C ALA A 27 -3.69 -18.07 -9.74
N ARG A 28 -4.75 -18.70 -10.30
CA ARG A 28 -5.23 -18.35 -11.63
C ARG A 28 -5.99 -17.03 -11.60
N GLU A 29 -5.91 -16.28 -12.69
CA GLU A 29 -6.70 -15.06 -12.92
C GLU A 29 -6.50 -13.95 -11.87
N LEU A 30 -5.35 -13.96 -11.17
CA LEU A 30 -5.04 -12.97 -10.15
C LEU A 30 -4.95 -11.54 -10.74
N GLU A 31 -4.57 -11.44 -11.98
CA GLU A 31 -4.50 -10.20 -12.75
C GLU A 31 -5.86 -9.47 -12.84
N LYS A 32 -6.97 -10.22 -12.76
CA LYS A 32 -8.32 -9.64 -12.72
C LYS A 32 -8.63 -8.88 -11.43
N LEU A 33 -7.81 -9.05 -10.41
CA LEU A 33 -7.93 -8.37 -9.11
C LEU A 33 -7.03 -7.14 -9.01
N CYS A 34 -6.20 -6.89 -10.03
CA CYS A 34 -5.40 -5.68 -10.11
C CYS A 34 -6.28 -4.43 -10.20
N ILE A 35 -5.70 -3.30 -9.88
CA ILE A 35 -6.34 -2.00 -10.05
C ILE A 35 -6.59 -1.77 -11.54
N GLU A 36 -7.76 -1.32 -11.88
CA GLU A 36 -8.25 -1.10 -13.25
C GLU A 36 -7.22 -0.39 -14.14
N ASP A 37 -6.96 -0.96 -15.32
CA ASP A 37 -5.97 -0.49 -16.30
C ASP A 37 -4.52 -0.44 -15.78
N THR A 38 -4.16 -1.25 -14.78
CA THR A 38 -2.79 -1.36 -14.26
C THR A 38 -2.41 -2.83 -14.03
N ASP A 39 -1.13 -3.07 -13.75
CA ASP A 39 -0.59 -4.33 -13.24
C ASP A 39 -0.45 -4.33 -11.71
N ALA A 40 -0.97 -3.30 -11.04
CA ALA A 40 -0.83 -3.12 -9.61
C ALA A 40 -1.87 -3.93 -8.82
N ILE A 41 -1.39 -4.75 -7.87
CA ILE A 41 -2.22 -5.53 -6.96
C ILE A 41 -2.05 -5.04 -5.52
N LEU A 42 -3.17 -4.72 -4.85
CA LEU A 42 -3.17 -4.38 -3.42
C LEU A 42 -3.27 -5.67 -2.60
N LEU A 43 -2.20 -6.05 -1.93
CA LEU A 43 -2.06 -7.31 -1.19
C LEU A 43 -2.06 -7.08 0.31
N GLU A 44 -3.06 -7.63 1.01
CA GLU A 44 -3.10 -7.70 2.47
C GLU A 44 -2.39 -8.96 2.95
N LEU A 45 -1.25 -8.80 3.62
CA LEU A 45 -0.50 -9.91 4.21
C LEU A 45 -1.17 -10.45 5.50
N PRO A 46 -0.86 -11.68 5.94
CA PRO A 46 -1.51 -12.25 7.12
C PRO A 46 -1.09 -11.55 8.42
N PHE A 47 -2.04 -11.33 9.32
CA PHE A 47 -1.83 -10.76 10.67
C PHE A 47 -1.18 -11.77 11.64
N THR A 48 -0.14 -12.45 11.16
CA THR A 48 0.63 -13.44 11.91
C THR A 48 2.12 -13.24 11.68
N GLN A 49 2.95 -14.01 12.34
CA GLN A 49 4.39 -14.05 12.05
C GLN A 49 4.63 -14.57 10.63
N TRP A 50 5.23 -13.77 9.77
CA TRP A 50 5.55 -14.17 8.40
C TRP A 50 6.69 -15.19 8.37
N ASN A 51 6.61 -16.07 7.39
CA ASN A 51 7.58 -17.11 7.13
C ASN A 51 8.14 -16.97 5.70
N LYS A 52 9.00 -17.91 5.30
CA LYS A 52 9.62 -17.88 3.97
C LYS A 52 8.62 -18.02 2.82
N PHE A 53 7.50 -18.71 3.04
CA PHE A 53 6.50 -18.91 1.98
C PHE A 53 5.81 -17.59 1.64
N VAL A 54 5.47 -16.79 2.66
CA VAL A 54 4.92 -15.43 2.42
C VAL A 54 5.87 -14.58 1.57
N LEU A 55 7.16 -14.62 1.90
CA LEU A 55 8.18 -13.88 1.13
C LEU A 55 8.30 -14.40 -0.31
N GLN A 56 8.35 -15.73 -0.48
CA GLN A 56 8.45 -16.37 -1.79
C GLN A 56 7.24 -16.08 -2.67
N ASP A 57 6.04 -16.12 -2.12
CA ASP A 57 4.82 -15.79 -2.84
C ASP A 57 4.84 -14.33 -3.34
N VAL A 58 5.30 -13.37 -2.51
CA VAL A 58 5.42 -11.97 -2.93
C VAL A 58 6.46 -11.84 -4.05
N ILE A 59 7.61 -12.50 -3.94
CA ILE A 59 8.64 -12.52 -5.00
C ILE A 59 8.06 -13.11 -6.30
N MET A 60 7.31 -14.20 -6.22
CA MET A 60 6.69 -14.84 -7.39
C MET A 60 5.68 -13.90 -8.07
N LEU A 61 4.87 -13.15 -7.31
CA LEU A 61 3.96 -12.15 -7.87
C LEU A 61 4.72 -11.09 -8.69
N MET A 62 5.88 -10.66 -8.20
CA MET A 62 6.69 -9.64 -8.87
C MET A 62 7.46 -10.20 -10.06
N GLU A 63 8.20 -11.28 -9.87
CA GLU A 63 9.18 -11.77 -10.85
C GLU A 63 8.55 -12.68 -11.92
N GLU A 64 7.63 -13.57 -11.53
CA GLU A 64 7.02 -14.53 -12.46
C GLU A 64 5.69 -14.01 -13.05
N ARG A 65 4.94 -13.24 -12.29
CA ARG A 65 3.66 -12.68 -12.74
C ARG A 65 3.79 -11.23 -13.26
N CYS A 66 4.96 -10.61 -13.09
CA CYS A 66 5.23 -9.23 -13.49
C CYS A 66 4.23 -8.22 -12.93
N LEU A 67 3.75 -8.45 -11.68
CA LEU A 67 2.82 -7.56 -11.01
C LEU A 67 3.55 -6.52 -10.16
N THR A 68 3.03 -5.31 -10.17
CA THR A 68 3.40 -4.26 -9.21
C THR A 68 2.69 -4.55 -7.88
N VAL A 69 3.43 -5.03 -6.89
CA VAL A 69 2.85 -5.41 -5.60
C VAL A 69 2.81 -4.22 -4.65
N ILE A 70 1.61 -3.85 -4.22
CA ILE A 70 1.35 -2.86 -3.16
C ILE A 70 1.01 -3.62 -1.89
N LEU A 71 1.83 -3.50 -0.85
CA LEU A 71 1.54 -4.11 0.46
C LEU A 71 0.63 -3.18 1.27
N ALA A 72 -0.62 -3.62 1.49
CA ALA A 72 -1.64 -2.86 2.20
C ALA A 72 -1.25 -2.62 3.66
N HIS A 73 -1.55 -1.43 4.18
CA HIS A 73 -1.40 -0.98 5.58
C HIS A 73 -0.23 -1.64 6.34
N ILE A 74 0.96 -1.60 5.73
CA ILE A 74 2.17 -2.31 6.17
C ILE A 74 2.54 -2.04 7.64
N GLU A 75 2.24 -0.83 8.15
CA GLU A 75 2.53 -0.43 9.52
C GLU A 75 1.79 -1.26 10.58
N ARG A 76 0.68 -1.93 10.18
CA ARG A 76 -0.11 -2.78 11.09
C ARG A 76 0.57 -4.10 11.41
N PHE A 77 1.34 -4.64 10.45
CA PHE A 77 1.93 -5.99 10.58
C PHE A 77 3.16 -6.05 11.48
N TYR A 78 3.85 -4.93 11.70
CA TYR A 78 5.07 -4.90 12.50
C TYR A 78 4.91 -5.52 13.90
N ALA A 79 3.74 -5.36 14.51
CA ALA A 79 3.45 -5.89 15.85
C ALA A 79 3.45 -7.43 15.88
N PHE A 80 3.12 -8.08 14.78
CA PHE A 80 3.06 -9.53 14.65
C PHE A 80 4.43 -10.15 14.31
N GLN A 81 5.40 -9.33 13.90
CA GLN A 81 6.71 -9.81 13.48
C GLN A 81 7.68 -9.85 14.67
N THR A 82 7.60 -10.89 15.51
CA THR A 82 8.54 -11.10 16.64
C THR A 82 9.93 -11.44 16.12
N ARG A 83 10.03 -12.30 15.11
CA ARG A 83 11.26 -12.61 14.39
C ARG A 83 11.39 -11.71 13.18
N LYS A 84 12.30 -10.74 13.24
CA LYS A 84 12.41 -9.66 12.26
C LYS A 84 13.10 -10.03 10.94
N LYS A 85 13.55 -11.27 10.74
CA LYS A 85 14.30 -11.67 9.55
C LYS A 85 13.46 -11.46 8.28
N ILE A 86 12.31 -12.13 8.18
CA ILE A 86 11.42 -12.03 7.00
C ILE A 86 10.88 -10.62 6.82
N TRP A 87 10.56 -9.91 7.93
CA TRP A 87 10.19 -8.50 7.88
C TRP A 87 11.26 -7.65 7.18
N LYS A 88 12.54 -7.82 7.55
CA LYS A 88 13.64 -7.07 6.94
C LYS A 88 13.80 -7.43 5.46
N GLU A 89 13.75 -8.71 5.13
CA GLU A 89 13.83 -9.18 3.75
C GLU A 89 12.67 -8.64 2.90
N MET A 90 11.44 -8.59 3.43
CA MET A 90 10.28 -8.01 2.77
C MET A 90 10.48 -6.50 2.49
N LEU A 91 11.09 -5.76 3.41
CA LEU A 91 11.37 -4.34 3.22
C LEU A 91 12.45 -4.06 2.17
N GLU A 92 13.24 -5.06 1.77
CA GLU A 92 14.25 -4.90 0.71
C GLU A 92 13.70 -5.25 -0.68
N LEU A 93 12.49 -5.80 -0.78
CA LEU A 93 11.85 -6.04 -2.07
C LEU A 93 11.43 -4.71 -2.72
N PRO A 94 11.42 -4.63 -4.06
CA PRO A 94 10.94 -3.47 -4.81
C PRO A 94 9.40 -3.44 -4.88
N VAL A 95 8.76 -3.56 -3.72
CA VAL A 95 7.31 -3.43 -3.53
C VAL A 95 6.95 -2.03 -3.08
N ILE A 96 5.71 -1.63 -3.28
CA ILE A 96 5.18 -0.37 -2.78
C ILE A 96 4.54 -0.60 -1.42
N PHE A 97 4.87 0.25 -0.45
CA PHE A 97 4.32 0.18 0.89
C PHE A 97 3.16 1.15 1.03
N GLN A 98 1.94 0.63 1.12
CA GLN A 98 0.81 1.48 1.49
C GLN A 98 0.68 1.52 3.02
N VAL A 99 0.52 2.71 3.57
CA VAL A 99 0.24 2.95 4.98
C VAL A 99 -1.09 3.68 5.15
N ASN A 100 -1.80 3.38 6.23
CA ASN A 100 -3.03 4.08 6.56
C ASN A 100 -2.73 5.49 7.06
N ALA A 101 -3.52 6.46 6.64
CA ALA A 101 -3.33 7.87 7.00
C ALA A 101 -3.40 8.13 8.52
N ASP A 102 -4.07 7.26 9.29
CA ASP A 102 -4.14 7.31 10.75
C ASP A 102 -2.88 6.80 11.49
N PHE A 103 -1.82 6.44 10.74
CA PHE A 103 -0.60 5.89 11.35
C PHE A 103 -0.01 6.80 12.44
N HIS A 104 -0.26 8.10 12.33
CA HIS A 104 0.26 9.10 13.26
C HIS A 104 -0.38 9.04 14.66
N ASP A 105 -1.53 8.40 14.84
CA ASP A 105 -2.19 8.23 16.12
C ASP A 105 -1.51 7.20 17.02
N ASN A 106 -0.66 6.34 16.44
CA ASN A 106 0.00 5.28 17.17
C ASN A 106 1.52 5.36 17.10
N ARG A 107 2.20 5.41 18.26
CA ARG A 107 3.66 5.53 18.35
C ARG A 107 4.42 4.40 17.62
N LYS A 108 3.88 3.17 17.64
CA LYS A 108 4.56 2.02 16.97
C LYS A 108 4.41 2.14 15.45
N LYS A 109 3.21 2.49 14.96
CA LYS A 109 2.97 2.74 13.54
C LYS A 109 3.87 3.88 13.03
N ARG A 110 3.93 5.03 13.75
CA ARG A 110 4.83 6.14 13.41
C ARG A 110 6.28 5.72 13.24
N LYS A 111 6.78 4.82 14.11
CA LYS A 111 8.17 4.32 14.00
C LYS A 111 8.40 3.51 12.73
N VAL A 112 7.42 2.73 12.30
CA VAL A 112 7.49 1.98 11.04
C VAL A 112 7.55 2.93 9.86
N VAL A 113 6.59 3.86 9.77
CA VAL A 113 6.51 4.83 8.68
C VAL A 113 7.76 5.72 8.63
N LYS A 114 8.21 6.22 9.78
CA LYS A 114 9.47 6.95 9.88
C LYS A 114 10.63 6.16 9.26
N LYS A 115 10.75 4.87 9.57
CA LYS A 115 11.82 4.02 9.03
C LYS A 115 11.69 3.84 7.51
N LEU A 116 10.49 3.68 6.98
CA LEU A 116 10.26 3.58 5.53
C LEU A 116 10.74 4.85 4.83
N ILE A 117 10.34 6.02 5.33
CA ILE A 117 10.73 7.33 4.79
C ILE A 117 12.25 7.53 4.88
N GLU A 118 12.88 7.28 6.05
CA GLU A 118 14.33 7.43 6.24
C GLU A 118 15.17 6.45 5.42
N SER A 119 14.57 5.35 4.97
CA SER A 119 15.21 4.35 4.09
C SER A 119 14.81 4.52 2.62
N ASP A 120 14.18 5.64 2.26
CA ASP A 120 13.74 5.97 0.90
C ASP A 120 12.94 4.85 0.23
N LYS A 121 12.05 4.21 1.00
CA LYS A 121 11.21 3.13 0.47
C LYS A 121 9.98 3.70 -0.26
N PRO A 122 9.56 3.08 -1.38
CA PRO A 122 8.36 3.49 -2.10
C PRO A 122 7.13 3.47 -1.20
N LEU A 123 6.54 4.62 -0.92
CA LEU A 123 5.46 4.79 0.06
C LEU A 123 4.27 5.52 -0.55
N ILE A 124 3.07 5.00 -0.33
CA ILE A 124 1.80 5.67 -0.65
C ILE A 124 0.89 5.70 0.58
N LEU A 125 -0.03 6.67 0.63
CA LEU A 125 -1.05 6.75 1.67
C LEU A 125 -2.38 6.17 1.19
N GLY A 126 -3.07 5.46 2.11
CA GLY A 126 -4.45 5.02 1.94
C GLY A 126 -5.29 5.42 3.15
N SER A 127 -6.60 5.59 2.96
CA SER A 127 -7.51 5.85 4.08
C SER A 127 -8.00 4.57 4.75
N ASP A 128 -7.98 3.45 4.05
CA ASP A 128 -8.63 2.19 4.48
C ASP A 128 -10.09 2.44 4.90
N CYS A 129 -10.75 3.34 4.13
CA CYS A 129 -12.12 3.78 4.38
C CYS A 129 -13.12 2.66 4.10
N HIS A 130 -14.05 2.42 5.04
CA HIS A 130 -15.11 1.42 4.88
C HIS A 130 -16.51 2.03 5.07
N ASN A 131 -16.58 3.18 5.70
CA ASN A 131 -17.84 3.87 5.98
C ASN A 131 -17.59 5.35 6.32
N VAL A 132 -18.66 6.09 6.51
CA VAL A 132 -18.62 7.53 6.83
C VAL A 132 -18.62 7.83 8.33
N GLU A 133 -18.63 6.82 9.18
CA GLU A 133 -18.70 6.96 10.65
C GLU A 133 -17.37 6.66 11.34
N ASN A 134 -17.04 5.36 11.47
CA ASN A 134 -15.90 4.88 12.27
C ASN A 134 -14.61 4.70 11.46
N ARG A 135 -14.76 4.36 10.15
CA ARG A 135 -13.63 4.19 9.20
C ARG A 135 -13.85 5.09 7.98
N LYS A 136 -13.98 6.38 8.26
CA LYS A 136 -14.21 7.42 7.27
C LYS A 136 -12.93 7.80 6.51
N PRO A 137 -13.03 8.46 5.36
CA PRO A 137 -11.89 9.02 4.65
C PRO A 137 -11.12 10.00 5.54
N ASN A 138 -9.80 9.82 5.63
CA ASN A 138 -8.94 10.60 6.54
C ASN A 138 -7.57 10.93 5.94
N LEU A 139 -7.41 10.85 4.62
CA LEU A 139 -6.12 11.07 3.94
C LEU A 139 -5.45 12.39 4.31
N ILE A 140 -6.25 13.46 4.44
CA ILE A 140 -5.73 14.81 4.77
C ILE A 140 -4.89 14.78 6.04
N SER A 141 -5.34 14.10 7.12
CA SER A 141 -4.61 14.06 8.38
C SER A 141 -3.23 13.40 8.26
N GLY A 142 -3.10 12.38 7.40
CA GLY A 142 -1.83 11.72 7.12
C GLY A 142 -0.89 12.64 6.31
N TYR A 143 -1.42 13.31 5.30
CA TYR A 143 -0.66 14.28 4.49
C TYR A 143 -0.18 15.47 5.34
N ASP A 144 -1.03 16.04 6.19
CA ASP A 144 -0.68 17.14 7.10
C ASP A 144 0.46 16.72 8.02
N TYR A 145 0.35 15.53 8.63
CA TYR A 145 1.41 15.01 9.50
C TYR A 145 2.74 14.84 8.74
N ILE A 146 2.71 14.29 7.52
CA ILE A 146 3.92 14.12 6.71
C ILE A 146 4.51 15.46 6.31
N SER A 147 3.67 16.40 5.89
CA SER A 147 4.09 17.77 5.55
C SER A 147 4.81 18.45 6.70
N ASP A 148 4.24 18.35 7.91
CA ASP A 148 4.79 18.98 9.12
C ASP A 148 6.13 18.34 9.56
N LYS A 149 6.28 17.04 9.39
CA LYS A 149 7.46 16.30 9.89
C LYS A 149 8.57 16.12 8.88
N TYR A 150 8.22 15.99 7.60
CA TYR A 150 9.16 15.61 6.54
C TYR A 150 9.16 16.61 5.37
N GLY A 151 8.28 17.62 5.42
CA GLY A 151 8.19 18.68 4.43
C GLY A 151 7.30 18.34 3.23
N LYS A 152 6.92 19.40 2.49
CA LYS A 152 6.02 19.30 1.33
C LYS A 152 6.55 18.41 0.21
N LYS A 153 7.88 18.41 0.01
CA LYS A 153 8.52 17.56 -1.01
C LYS A 153 8.22 16.07 -0.81
N MET A 154 8.16 15.60 0.45
CA MET A 154 7.80 14.21 0.75
C MET A 154 6.34 13.94 0.39
N VAL A 155 5.43 14.88 0.65
CA VAL A 155 4.02 14.78 0.24
C VAL A 155 3.91 14.65 -1.27
N GLU A 156 4.62 15.49 -2.03
CA GLU A 156 4.64 15.46 -3.50
C GLU A 156 5.19 14.12 -4.03
N GLN A 157 6.22 13.57 -3.41
CA GLN A 157 6.77 12.26 -3.77
C GLN A 157 5.74 11.13 -3.58
N ILE A 158 5.04 11.13 -2.44
CA ILE A 158 4.00 10.13 -2.13
C ILE A 158 2.82 10.26 -3.11
N ASP A 159 2.36 11.48 -3.39
CA ASP A 159 1.24 11.72 -4.30
C ASP A 159 1.60 11.32 -5.74
N ASN A 160 2.78 11.71 -6.21
CA ASN A 160 3.25 11.36 -7.55
C ASN A 160 3.39 9.84 -7.73
N LEU A 161 3.97 9.14 -6.75
CA LEU A 161 4.05 7.67 -6.78
C LEU A 161 2.64 7.05 -6.82
N GLY A 162 1.71 7.56 -6.00
CA GLY A 162 0.32 7.10 -6.01
C GLY A 162 -0.34 7.28 -7.37
N ARG A 163 -0.13 8.41 -8.03
CA ARG A 163 -0.62 8.69 -9.38
C ARG A 163 -0.03 7.74 -10.41
N GLU A 164 1.30 7.57 -10.39
CA GLU A 164 2.02 6.66 -11.27
C GLU A 164 1.48 5.24 -11.17
N VAL A 165 1.39 4.71 -9.97
CA VAL A 165 0.90 3.34 -9.70
C VAL A 165 -0.55 3.14 -10.14
N LEU A 166 -1.37 4.17 -10.00
CA LEU A 166 -2.77 4.15 -10.43
C LEU A 166 -2.92 4.47 -11.92
N GLY A 167 -1.83 4.74 -12.66
CA GLY A 167 -1.87 5.08 -14.08
C GLY A 167 -2.54 6.44 -14.35
N PHE A 168 -2.44 7.39 -13.40
CA PHE A 168 -2.81 8.78 -13.63
C PHE A 168 -1.57 9.59 -14.02
N ASP A 169 -1.77 10.66 -14.81
CA ASP A 169 -0.68 11.56 -15.15
C ASP A 169 -0.06 12.20 -13.89
N THR A 170 1.26 12.17 -13.82
CA THR A 170 2.02 12.89 -12.79
C THR A 170 2.05 14.38 -13.15
N LYS A 171 1.88 15.23 -12.15
CA LYS A 171 1.93 16.69 -12.32
C LYS A 171 3.36 17.20 -12.28
#